data_59ae0ad4ac8100c18ab582e680c67d29
#
_entry.id   59ae0ad4ac8100c18ab582e680c67d29
#
_cell.length_a   1.000
_cell.length_b   1.000
_cell.length_c   1.000
_cell.angle_alpha   90.00
_cell.angle_beta   90.00
_cell.angle_gamma   90.00
#
_symmetry.space_group_name_H-M   'P 1'
#
loop_
_entity.id
_entity.type
_entity.pdbx_description
1 polymer ?
#
loop_
_entity_poly.entity_id
_entity_poly.type
_entity_poly.pdbx_seq_one_letter_code
_entity_poly.pdbx_strand_id
1 'polypeptide(L)'
;MVNAMETKNQIEKLQEEEKQRMAAFATEQLKNVLHLFDPEKIPTRTTSVYSRENLRTYLRNPATDANNKNLRKLSAYLYTVSHVYRRMIQFKAHQINCKTWSAYPIVSMVEEVDEESILKEYERVVNIVKAMHMETQIYKVMLQAWKSGVAYGFVYGDPEGEGSFYIHLLDPDYCKVSCASYDQGVLGYLFDMSFFRGNEESLEYYDEVFTTLYNEYQRDNIKWKQLPLERIMCIKIDPDNLDYSIPPLSGLMEQVISLTDLQAAQDEIDSLSNYKMVWGKLNTISGSKNINDFEIDLDLALAFMKKINDALPDNVGYGLSPLDLDTIEFKDNDASDTNVLSKAYSNLIEANGSIVLNSNRITNSTSFKLAMKAECEDAMAPTTQLNAWLKFYLKYNHNVETIVVEYSDISPYFMDDEIEKYTKLAGLGLPIKTELAAMVRANPQKSMGMNYLEQNLLKLGTDNWINPLVSTNTQSATESEDGAPKKSEGELSDEGLEDRDLDKNE
;
A
#
# COMPACT_ATOMS: atom_id res chain seq x y z
N MET A 1 -29.40 75.68 43.64
CA MET A 1 -28.19 74.86 43.30
C MET A 1 -28.40 73.41 43.68
N VAL A 2 -29.08 73.05 44.76
CA VAL A 2 -29.24 71.60 45.17
C VAL A 2 -30.06 70.80 44.14
N ASN A 3 -31.20 71.34 43.63
CA ASN A 3 -32.04 70.67 42.64
C ASN A 3 -31.35 70.39 41.30
N ALA A 4 -30.39 71.21 40.86
CA ALA A 4 -29.67 70.99 39.58
C ALA A 4 -28.61 69.89 39.70
N MET A 5 -28.08 69.72 40.91
CA MET A 5 -27.08 68.68 41.20
C MET A 5 -27.71 67.25 41.34
N GLU A 6 -28.91 67.22 41.96
CA GLU A 6 -29.73 66.02 42.07
C GLU A 6 -30.23 65.53 40.69
N THR A 7 -30.66 66.42 39.82
CA THR A 7 -31.10 66.11 38.46
C THR A 7 -29.92 65.57 37.60
N LYS A 8 -28.73 66.17 37.79
CA LYS A 8 -27.53 65.72 37.07
C LYS A 8 -27.09 64.33 37.52
N ASN A 9 -27.14 64.05 38.83
CA ASN A 9 -26.80 62.73 39.36
C ASN A 9 -27.83 61.65 38.92
N GLN A 10 -29.13 62.03 38.79
CA GLN A 10 -30.16 61.14 38.27
C GLN A 10 -29.94 60.83 36.76
N ILE A 11 -29.55 61.82 35.96
CA ILE A 11 -29.24 61.60 34.52
C ILE A 11 -27.99 60.74 34.33
N GLU A 12 -26.96 61.00 35.13
CA GLU A 12 -25.75 60.20 35.10
C GLU A 12 -26.05 58.75 35.51
N LYS A 13 -26.91 58.51 36.48
CA LYS A 13 -27.32 57.16 36.90
C LYS A 13 -28.14 56.45 35.84
N LEU A 14 -29.06 57.09 35.17
CA LEU A 14 -29.85 56.57 34.06
C LEU A 14 -28.98 56.24 32.87
N GLN A 15 -27.98 57.09 32.56
CA GLN A 15 -27.01 56.76 31.47
C GLN A 15 -26.12 55.58 31.79
N GLU A 16 -25.76 55.38 33.05
CA GLU A 16 -24.98 54.24 33.49
C GLU A 16 -25.79 52.89 33.43
N GLU A 17 -27.07 52.96 33.86
CA GLU A 17 -28.02 51.86 33.76
C GLU A 17 -28.27 51.46 32.29
N GLU A 18 -28.38 52.45 31.40
CA GLU A 18 -28.56 52.23 29.96
C GLU A 18 -27.32 51.61 29.33
N LYS A 19 -26.11 52.06 29.69
CA LYS A 19 -24.84 51.40 29.24
C LYS A 19 -24.74 49.98 29.72
N GLN A 20 -25.14 49.70 30.96
CA GLN A 20 -25.12 48.32 31.50
C GLN A 20 -26.10 47.40 30.76
N ARG A 21 -27.31 47.92 30.41
CA ARG A 21 -28.27 47.16 29.58
C ARG A 21 -27.74 46.89 28.19
N MET A 22 -27.09 47.86 27.54
CA MET A 22 -26.48 47.68 26.23
C MET A 22 -25.31 46.70 26.28
N ALA A 23 -24.49 46.75 27.32
CA ALA A 23 -23.41 45.79 27.51
C ALA A 23 -23.94 44.37 27.76
N ALA A 24 -25.03 44.22 28.51
CA ALA A 24 -25.68 42.91 28.72
C ALA A 24 -26.27 42.38 27.43
N PHE A 25 -26.92 43.21 26.62
CA PHE A 25 -27.44 42.87 25.31
C PHE A 25 -26.31 42.38 24.36
N ALA A 26 -25.23 43.16 24.26
CA ALA A 26 -24.07 42.77 23.43
C ALA A 26 -23.43 41.47 23.90
N THR A 27 -23.37 41.25 25.21
CA THR A 27 -22.82 40.01 25.79
C THR A 27 -23.70 38.81 25.46
N GLU A 28 -25.03 38.95 25.52
CA GLU A 28 -25.94 37.85 25.18
C GLU A 28 -25.94 37.55 23.67
N GLN A 29 -25.83 38.59 22.84
CA GLN A 29 -25.59 38.39 21.39
C GLN A 29 -24.31 37.65 21.13
N LEU A 30 -23.22 38.02 21.81
CA LEU A 30 -21.93 37.38 21.66
C LEU A 30 -21.99 35.88 22.07
N LYS A 31 -22.69 35.58 23.16
CA LYS A 31 -22.92 34.20 23.60
C LYS A 31 -23.67 33.38 22.55
N ASN A 32 -24.71 33.93 21.94
CA ASN A 32 -25.46 33.25 20.89
C ASN A 32 -24.62 33.02 19.61
N VAL A 33 -23.77 33.97 19.25
CA VAL A 33 -22.80 33.80 18.15
C VAL A 33 -21.76 32.75 18.51
N LEU A 34 -21.21 32.78 19.72
CA LEU A 34 -20.22 31.80 20.19
C LEU A 34 -20.81 30.40 20.33
N HIS A 35 -22.12 30.26 20.61
CA HIS A 35 -22.77 28.96 20.64
C HIS A 35 -22.82 28.28 19.26
N LEU A 36 -22.85 29.07 18.16
CA LEU A 36 -22.72 28.58 16.81
C LEU A 36 -21.30 28.03 16.51
N PHE A 37 -20.30 28.65 17.13
CA PHE A 37 -18.89 28.28 17.01
C PHE A 37 -18.41 27.51 18.25
N ASP A 38 -19.11 26.43 18.64
CA ASP A 38 -18.69 25.58 19.73
C ASP A 38 -17.30 25.00 19.42
N PRO A 39 -16.26 25.37 20.20
CA PRO A 39 -14.90 24.88 19.97
C PRO A 39 -14.78 23.36 20.07
N GLU A 40 -15.73 22.68 20.75
CA GLU A 40 -15.76 21.21 20.81
C GLU A 40 -16.34 20.59 19.55
N LYS A 41 -17.10 21.34 18.74
CA LYS A 41 -17.67 20.91 17.45
C LYS A 41 -16.79 21.29 16.26
N ILE A 42 -15.91 22.29 16.42
CA ILE A 42 -14.90 22.59 15.40
C ILE A 42 -13.81 21.53 15.57
N PRO A 43 -13.55 20.69 14.56
CA PRO A 43 -12.47 19.71 14.64
C PRO A 43 -11.20 20.50 14.96
N THR A 44 -10.76 20.41 16.21
CA THR A 44 -9.49 20.96 16.64
C THR A 44 -8.45 20.39 15.69
N ARG A 45 -7.75 21.26 14.94
CA ARG A 45 -6.55 20.88 14.23
C ARG A 45 -5.70 20.07 15.21
N THR A 46 -5.76 18.77 15.09
CA THR A 46 -4.75 17.92 15.67
C THR A 46 -3.47 18.42 15.01
N THR A 47 -2.73 19.25 15.72
CA THR A 47 -1.35 19.59 15.34
C THR A 47 -0.72 18.23 15.08
N SER A 48 -0.55 17.90 13.81
CA SER A 48 -0.07 16.58 13.45
C SER A 48 1.25 16.43 14.18
N VAL A 49 1.39 15.36 14.94
CA VAL A 49 2.63 15.03 15.68
C VAL A 49 3.83 15.10 14.73
N TYR A 50 3.55 15.06 13.43
CA TYR A 50 4.51 15.11 12.34
C TYR A 50 4.26 16.34 11.46
N SER A 51 5.04 17.40 11.68
CA SER A 51 5.05 18.59 10.82
C SER A 51 5.94 18.37 9.59
N ARG A 52 5.66 19.16 8.51
CA ARG A 52 6.51 19.19 7.30
C ARG A 52 7.96 19.58 7.63
N GLU A 53 8.15 20.46 8.61
CA GLU A 53 9.48 20.91 9.04
C GLU A 53 10.28 19.76 9.68
N ASN A 54 9.63 18.97 10.52
CA ASN A 54 10.24 17.77 11.12
C ASN A 54 10.63 16.77 10.04
N LEU A 55 9.75 16.50 9.07
CA LEU A 55 10.05 15.61 7.95
C LEU A 55 11.27 16.08 7.15
N ARG A 56 11.32 17.38 6.78
CA ARG A 56 12.47 17.96 6.08
C ARG A 56 13.76 17.84 6.87
N THR A 57 13.69 17.96 8.20
CA THR A 57 14.84 17.77 9.09
C THR A 57 15.32 16.32 9.08
N TYR A 58 14.41 15.36 9.12
CA TYR A 58 14.75 13.93 9.06
C TYR A 58 15.36 13.55 7.70
N LEU A 59 14.82 14.08 6.59
CA LEU A 59 15.30 13.80 5.24
C LEU A 59 16.66 14.47 4.93
N ARG A 60 17.04 15.55 5.62
CA ARG A 60 18.37 16.17 5.44
C ARG A 60 19.51 15.28 5.92
N ASN A 61 19.30 14.48 6.95
CA ASN A 61 20.31 13.57 7.47
C ASN A 61 19.68 12.24 7.90
N PRO A 62 19.25 11.40 6.93
CA PRO A 62 18.53 10.16 7.20
C PRO A 62 19.41 9.06 7.80
N ALA A 63 20.73 9.16 7.66
CA ALA A 63 21.70 8.20 8.19
C ALA A 63 21.80 8.21 9.72
N THR A 64 21.32 9.27 10.38
CA THR A 64 21.30 9.34 11.85
C THR A 64 20.23 8.38 12.38
N ASP A 65 20.57 7.52 13.34
CA ASP A 65 19.66 6.53 13.93
C ASP A 65 18.31 7.13 14.37
N ALA A 66 18.35 8.32 15.01
CA ALA A 66 17.14 9.01 15.47
C ALA A 66 16.23 9.43 14.29
N ASN A 67 16.80 10.05 13.24
CA ASN A 67 16.03 10.49 12.08
C ASN A 67 15.49 9.30 11.28
N ASN A 68 16.29 8.25 11.16
CA ASN A 68 15.91 7.03 10.48
C ASN A 68 14.71 6.36 11.18
N LYS A 69 14.75 6.25 12.50
CA LYS A 69 13.60 5.78 13.31
C LYS A 69 12.37 6.65 13.14
N ASN A 70 12.54 7.97 13.15
CA ASN A 70 11.45 8.91 12.99
C ASN A 70 10.81 8.82 11.58
N LEU A 71 11.60 8.60 10.53
CA LEU A 71 11.09 8.36 9.17
C LEU A 71 10.25 7.08 9.10
N ARG A 72 10.70 5.99 9.73
CA ARG A 72 9.93 4.74 9.79
C ARG A 72 8.63 4.90 10.59
N LYS A 73 8.67 5.61 11.73
CA LYS A 73 7.47 5.93 12.53
C LYS A 73 6.47 6.79 11.74
N LEU A 74 6.98 7.79 11.02
CA LEU A 74 6.15 8.61 10.15
C LEU A 74 5.51 7.78 9.02
N SER A 75 6.28 6.89 8.37
CA SER A 75 5.74 5.97 7.36
C SER A 75 4.63 5.09 7.93
N ALA A 76 4.81 4.53 9.12
CA ALA A 76 3.80 3.71 9.79
C ALA A 76 2.54 4.52 10.15
N TYR A 77 2.71 5.76 10.60
CA TYR A 77 1.62 6.69 10.87
C TYR A 77 0.83 7.01 9.60
N LEU A 78 1.50 7.42 8.52
CA LEU A 78 0.87 7.74 7.24
C LEU A 78 0.17 6.52 6.62
N TYR A 79 0.74 5.34 6.78
CA TYR A 79 0.10 4.09 6.36
C TYR A 79 -1.24 3.85 7.09
N THR A 80 -1.36 4.31 8.34
CA THR A 80 -2.59 4.18 9.14
C THR A 80 -3.62 5.24 8.79
N VAL A 81 -3.19 6.48 8.63
CA VAL A 81 -4.07 7.66 8.48
C VAL A 81 -4.42 7.92 7.02
N SER A 82 -3.45 7.84 6.10
CA SER A 82 -3.67 8.18 4.69
C SER A 82 -4.05 6.95 3.87
N HIS A 83 -5.28 6.95 3.34
CA HIS A 83 -5.74 5.89 2.46
C HIS A 83 -4.88 5.79 1.18
N VAL A 84 -4.45 6.92 0.62
CA VAL A 84 -3.62 6.97 -0.60
C VAL A 84 -2.25 6.34 -0.35
N TYR A 85 -1.57 6.76 0.71
CA TYR A 85 -0.26 6.21 1.09
C TYR A 85 -0.34 4.71 1.36
N ARG A 86 -1.39 4.26 2.06
CA ARG A 86 -1.66 2.84 2.29
C ARG A 86 -1.82 2.07 0.99
N ARG A 87 -2.61 2.58 0.04
CA ARG A 87 -2.85 1.91 -1.25
C ARG A 87 -1.58 1.79 -2.08
N MET A 88 -0.72 2.80 -2.09
CA MET A 88 0.57 2.76 -2.78
C MET A 88 1.47 1.65 -2.22
N ILE A 89 1.63 1.58 -0.90
CA ILE A 89 2.42 0.52 -0.25
C ILE A 89 1.81 -0.86 -0.51
N GLN A 90 0.49 -1.01 -0.36
CA GLN A 90 -0.19 -2.29 -0.61
C GLN A 90 -0.05 -2.74 -2.06
N PHE A 91 -0.17 -1.82 -3.02
CA PHE A 91 0.02 -2.13 -4.43
C PHE A 91 1.41 -2.73 -4.67
N LYS A 92 2.46 -2.07 -4.20
CA LYS A 92 3.84 -2.55 -4.35
C LYS A 92 4.08 -3.89 -3.59
N ALA A 93 3.56 -4.02 -2.37
CA ALA A 93 3.71 -5.23 -1.57
C ALA A 93 2.98 -6.46 -2.14
N HIS A 94 1.92 -6.27 -2.93
CA HIS A 94 1.15 -7.38 -3.52
C HIS A 94 1.76 -7.94 -4.81
N GLN A 95 2.74 -7.27 -5.42
CA GLN A 95 3.33 -7.74 -6.68
C GLN A 95 4.04 -9.09 -6.49
N ILE A 96 4.81 -9.24 -5.41
CA ILE A 96 5.48 -10.49 -5.06
C ILE A 96 4.53 -11.35 -4.22
N ASN A 97 4.07 -12.47 -4.76
CA ASN A 97 3.07 -13.31 -4.10
C ASN A 97 3.51 -14.78 -3.89
N CYS A 98 4.66 -15.20 -4.43
CA CYS A 98 5.20 -16.55 -4.32
C CYS A 98 4.25 -17.68 -4.78
N LYS A 99 3.23 -17.38 -5.56
CA LYS A 99 2.28 -18.38 -6.09
C LYS A 99 2.81 -19.06 -7.35
N THR A 100 3.65 -18.34 -8.09
CA THR A 100 4.27 -18.80 -9.33
C THR A 100 5.75 -19.05 -9.08
N TRP A 101 6.17 -20.27 -9.21
CA TRP A 101 7.57 -20.67 -9.05
C TRP A 101 7.86 -21.91 -9.86
N SER A 102 9.12 -22.07 -10.26
CA SER A 102 9.64 -23.22 -10.98
C SER A 102 10.81 -23.83 -10.24
N ALA A 103 11.07 -25.10 -10.50
CA ALA A 103 12.22 -25.80 -9.98
C ALA A 103 12.89 -26.56 -11.14
N TYR A 104 14.22 -26.51 -11.20
CA TYR A 104 14.98 -27.17 -12.26
C TYR A 104 16.34 -27.64 -11.73
N PRO A 105 16.88 -28.73 -12.31
CA PRO A 105 18.20 -29.25 -11.92
C PRO A 105 19.34 -28.42 -12.52
N ILE A 106 20.45 -28.33 -11.78
CA ILE A 106 21.73 -27.87 -12.31
C ILE A 106 22.41 -29.11 -12.93
N VAL A 107 22.51 -29.13 -14.26
CA VAL A 107 23.10 -30.24 -14.99
C VAL A 107 24.46 -29.85 -15.54
N SER A 108 25.49 -30.65 -15.26
CA SER A 108 26.80 -30.52 -15.87
C SER A 108 26.76 -31.11 -17.28
N MET A 109 27.34 -30.40 -18.26
CA MET A 109 27.49 -30.95 -19.61
C MET A 109 28.68 -31.94 -19.74
N VAL A 110 29.49 -32.04 -18.70
CA VAL A 110 30.77 -32.78 -18.73
C VAL A 110 30.74 -34.05 -17.87
N GLU A 111 29.93 -34.07 -16.84
CA GLU A 111 29.84 -35.17 -15.87
C GLU A 111 28.62 -36.04 -16.14
N GLU A 112 28.73 -37.34 -15.92
CA GLU A 112 27.59 -38.24 -15.93
C GLU A 112 26.62 -37.86 -14.82
N VAL A 113 25.34 -37.75 -15.18
CA VAL A 113 24.27 -37.31 -14.29
C VAL A 113 23.57 -38.56 -13.74
N ASP A 114 23.51 -38.68 -12.40
CA ASP A 114 22.66 -39.68 -11.75
C ASP A 114 21.19 -39.19 -11.72
N GLU A 115 20.45 -39.61 -12.75
CA GLU A 115 19.04 -39.19 -12.95
C GLU A 115 18.15 -39.57 -11.76
N GLU A 116 18.36 -40.74 -11.13
CA GLU A 116 17.55 -41.21 -10.01
C GLU A 116 17.79 -40.36 -8.75
N SER A 117 19.02 -39.96 -8.49
CA SER A 117 19.37 -39.09 -7.38
C SER A 117 18.78 -37.68 -7.56
N ILE A 118 18.91 -37.13 -8.77
CA ILE A 118 18.34 -35.80 -9.08
C ILE A 118 16.81 -35.82 -8.96
N LEU A 119 16.14 -36.86 -9.43
CA LEU A 119 14.69 -36.95 -9.33
C LEU A 119 14.21 -37.02 -7.88
N LYS A 120 14.89 -37.79 -7.03
CA LYS A 120 14.59 -37.86 -5.60
C LYS A 120 14.79 -36.50 -4.89
N GLU A 121 15.91 -35.84 -5.21
CA GLU A 121 16.18 -34.52 -4.66
C GLU A 121 15.15 -33.48 -5.15
N TYR A 122 14.77 -33.55 -6.43
CA TYR A 122 13.73 -32.67 -6.99
C TYR A 122 12.39 -32.83 -6.25
N GLU A 123 11.90 -34.06 -6.05
CA GLU A 123 10.67 -34.32 -5.31
C GLU A 123 10.75 -33.80 -3.86
N ARG A 124 11.89 -34.04 -3.20
CA ARG A 124 12.16 -33.58 -1.84
C ARG A 124 12.09 -32.04 -1.76
N VAL A 125 12.81 -31.35 -2.65
CA VAL A 125 12.87 -29.88 -2.68
C VAL A 125 11.49 -29.26 -2.99
N VAL A 126 10.75 -29.83 -3.93
CA VAL A 126 9.39 -29.39 -4.25
C VAL A 126 8.47 -29.50 -3.04
N ASN A 127 8.59 -30.56 -2.24
CA ASN A 127 7.83 -30.75 -1.02
C ASN A 127 8.23 -29.74 0.07
N ILE A 128 9.53 -29.47 0.26
CA ILE A 128 10.05 -28.46 1.19
C ILE A 128 9.46 -27.08 0.86
N VAL A 129 9.61 -26.65 -0.39
CA VAL A 129 9.16 -25.31 -0.83
C VAL A 129 7.63 -25.17 -0.66
N LYS A 130 6.89 -26.24 -0.92
CA LYS A 130 5.44 -26.25 -0.69
C LYS A 130 5.09 -26.16 0.80
N ALA A 131 5.79 -26.86 1.66
CA ALA A 131 5.59 -26.85 3.10
C ALA A 131 5.96 -25.50 3.75
N MET A 132 6.81 -24.68 3.12
CA MET A 132 7.13 -23.32 3.58
C MET A 132 5.93 -22.36 3.51
N HIS A 133 4.93 -22.64 2.69
CA HIS A 133 3.74 -21.78 2.52
C HIS A 133 4.06 -20.28 2.33
N MET A 134 5.08 -20.00 1.50
CA MET A 134 5.55 -18.62 1.27
C MET A 134 4.46 -17.69 0.73
N GLU A 135 3.50 -18.24 -0.02
CA GLU A 135 2.36 -17.48 -0.54
C GLU A 135 1.49 -16.83 0.54
N THR A 136 1.52 -17.34 1.77
CA THR A 136 0.78 -16.76 2.91
C THR A 136 1.62 -15.78 3.72
N GLN A 137 2.94 -15.87 3.64
CA GLN A 137 3.86 -15.13 4.48
C GLN A 137 4.50 -13.93 3.79
N ILE A 138 4.75 -14.04 2.49
CA ILE A 138 5.52 -13.04 1.74
C ILE A 138 4.90 -11.64 1.78
N TYR A 139 3.57 -11.56 1.79
CA TYR A 139 2.91 -10.26 1.82
C TYR A 139 3.28 -9.43 3.07
N LYS A 140 3.35 -10.05 4.24
CA LYS A 140 3.75 -9.34 5.48
C LYS A 140 5.20 -8.88 5.42
N VAL A 141 6.10 -9.68 4.80
CA VAL A 141 7.51 -9.34 4.59
C VAL A 141 7.63 -8.12 3.66
N MET A 142 6.97 -8.17 2.50
CA MET A 142 6.98 -7.07 1.54
C MET A 142 6.31 -5.82 2.09
N LEU A 143 5.24 -5.97 2.88
CA LEU A 143 4.58 -4.86 3.53
C LEU A 143 5.53 -4.13 4.51
N GLN A 144 6.30 -4.86 5.30
CA GLN A 144 7.33 -4.26 6.17
C GLN A 144 8.43 -3.60 5.35
N ALA A 145 8.92 -4.28 4.30
CA ALA A 145 9.97 -3.76 3.43
C ALA A 145 9.57 -2.43 2.77
N TRP A 146 8.35 -2.33 2.23
CA TRP A 146 7.86 -1.09 1.62
C TRP A 146 7.50 0.00 2.62
N LYS A 147 7.14 -0.33 3.86
CA LYS A 147 6.92 0.66 4.92
C LYS A 147 8.20 1.21 5.52
N SER A 148 9.21 0.36 5.68
CA SER A 148 10.41 0.68 6.47
C SER A 148 11.68 0.80 5.64
N GLY A 149 11.63 0.46 4.33
CA GLY A 149 12.78 0.34 3.45
C GLY A 149 13.47 -1.02 3.53
N VAL A 150 13.17 -1.81 4.57
CA VAL A 150 13.76 -3.13 4.82
C VAL A 150 12.81 -4.01 5.64
N ALA A 151 12.84 -5.30 5.39
CA ALA A 151 12.23 -6.31 6.24
C ALA A 151 13.29 -7.22 6.82
N TYR A 152 13.22 -7.42 8.13
CA TYR A 152 14.07 -8.34 8.88
C TYR A 152 13.22 -9.49 9.39
N GLY A 153 13.51 -10.69 8.93
CA GLY A 153 12.80 -11.91 9.30
C GLY A 153 13.73 -12.91 9.99
N PHE A 154 13.22 -13.60 10.99
CA PHE A 154 13.84 -14.76 11.59
C PHE A 154 12.98 -15.98 11.31
N VAL A 155 13.60 -17.05 10.82
CA VAL A 155 12.91 -18.29 10.40
C VAL A 155 12.75 -19.20 11.58
N TYR A 156 11.51 -19.63 11.82
CA TYR A 156 11.14 -20.65 12.79
C TYR A 156 10.62 -21.90 12.11
N GLY A 157 10.90 -23.03 12.72
CA GLY A 157 10.46 -24.34 12.24
C GLY A 157 11.30 -24.87 11.08
N ASP A 158 11.01 -26.12 10.74
CA ASP A 158 11.65 -26.85 9.66
C ASP A 158 10.56 -27.40 8.74
N PRO A 159 10.55 -27.06 7.44
CA PRO A 159 9.54 -27.56 6.50
C PRO A 159 9.63 -29.06 6.22
N GLU A 160 10.75 -29.73 6.54
CA GLU A 160 10.89 -31.20 6.48
C GLU A 160 10.53 -31.87 7.80
N GLY A 161 10.48 -31.11 8.91
CA GLY A 161 10.15 -31.63 10.23
C GLY A 161 8.66 -31.61 10.56
N GLU A 162 8.31 -31.98 11.78
CA GLU A 162 6.93 -31.91 12.29
C GLU A 162 6.47 -30.48 12.61
N GLY A 163 7.39 -29.51 12.59
CA GLY A 163 7.14 -28.11 12.91
C GLY A 163 6.63 -27.30 11.72
N SER A 164 5.75 -26.34 11.99
CA SER A 164 5.29 -25.40 10.94
C SER A 164 6.36 -24.35 10.68
N PHE A 165 6.75 -24.21 9.39
CA PHE A 165 7.61 -23.13 8.95
C PHE A 165 6.91 -21.78 9.02
N TYR A 166 7.54 -20.76 9.62
CA TYR A 166 7.08 -19.38 9.53
C TYR A 166 8.22 -18.36 9.70
N ILE A 167 8.02 -17.18 9.14
CA ILE A 167 8.95 -16.06 9.24
C ILE A 167 8.41 -15.08 10.26
N HIS A 168 9.13 -14.91 11.37
CA HIS A 168 8.88 -13.89 12.37
C HIS A 168 9.54 -12.58 11.96
N LEU A 169 8.75 -11.52 11.80
CA LEU A 169 9.28 -10.19 11.46
C LEU A 169 9.77 -9.49 12.72
N LEU A 170 11.03 -9.09 12.69
CA LEU A 170 11.66 -8.31 13.76
C LEU A 170 11.44 -6.80 13.53
N ASP A 171 11.49 -6.05 14.63
CA ASP A 171 11.34 -4.59 14.57
C ASP A 171 12.58 -3.95 13.90
N PRO A 172 12.41 -3.23 12.79
CA PRO A 172 13.52 -2.58 12.10
C PRO A 172 14.28 -1.54 12.95
N ASP A 173 13.67 -1.06 14.03
CA ASP A 173 14.33 -0.13 14.95
C ASP A 173 15.41 -0.78 15.81
N TYR A 174 15.39 -2.11 15.89
CA TYR A 174 16.37 -2.93 16.64
C TYR A 174 17.19 -3.84 15.73
N CYS A 175 17.14 -3.63 14.40
CA CYS A 175 17.93 -4.38 13.44
C CYS A 175 18.83 -3.46 12.63
N LYS A 176 20.00 -3.95 12.24
CA LYS A 176 20.95 -3.23 11.40
C LYS A 176 21.62 -4.20 10.44
N VAL A 177 21.65 -3.86 9.15
CA VAL A 177 22.36 -4.67 8.15
C VAL A 177 23.85 -4.75 8.50
N SER A 178 24.43 -5.91 8.36
CA SER A 178 25.84 -6.17 8.57
C SER A 178 26.52 -6.49 7.24
N CYS A 179 27.39 -5.61 6.78
CA CYS A 179 28.19 -5.84 5.57
C CYS A 179 29.13 -7.05 5.70
N ALA A 180 29.47 -7.45 6.93
CA ALA A 180 30.30 -8.62 7.19
C ALA A 180 29.58 -9.95 6.98
N SER A 181 28.26 -9.92 6.85
CA SER A 181 27.42 -11.12 6.68
C SER A 181 26.77 -11.18 5.31
N TYR A 182 27.47 -10.72 4.27
CA TYR A 182 27.04 -10.85 2.91
C TYR A 182 27.63 -12.13 2.29
N ASP A 183 26.79 -13.12 2.01
CA ASP A 183 27.18 -14.35 1.31
C ASP A 183 26.16 -14.71 0.25
N GLN A 184 26.62 -15.04 -0.94
CA GLN A 184 25.81 -15.51 -2.07
C GLN A 184 24.58 -14.65 -2.42
N GLY A 185 24.67 -13.33 -2.21
CA GLY A 185 23.56 -12.41 -2.46
C GLY A 185 22.59 -12.21 -1.28
N VAL A 186 22.87 -12.86 -0.13
CA VAL A 186 22.06 -12.73 1.08
C VAL A 186 22.68 -11.72 2.01
N LEU A 187 21.85 -10.78 2.48
CA LEU A 187 22.24 -9.77 3.47
C LEU A 187 22.02 -10.32 4.89
N GLY A 188 23.10 -10.32 5.67
CA GLY A 188 23.01 -10.56 7.11
C GLY A 188 22.65 -9.32 7.89
N TYR A 189 22.18 -9.49 9.11
CA TYR A 189 21.89 -8.37 9.99
C TYR A 189 22.20 -8.68 11.47
N LEU A 190 22.45 -7.62 12.21
CA LEU A 190 22.61 -7.63 13.66
C LEU A 190 21.29 -7.27 14.32
N PHE A 191 21.05 -7.87 15.48
CA PHE A 191 19.91 -7.53 16.34
C PHE A 191 20.41 -6.86 17.63
N ASP A 192 19.74 -5.78 18.04
CA ASP A 192 20.04 -5.05 19.29
C ASP A 192 19.38 -5.77 20.47
N MET A 193 20.16 -6.51 21.23
CA MET A 193 19.70 -7.28 22.39
C MET A 193 19.14 -6.41 23.51
N SER A 194 19.36 -5.08 23.49
CA SER A 194 18.72 -4.17 24.44
C SER A 194 17.19 -4.09 24.27
N PHE A 195 16.63 -4.66 23.18
CA PHE A 195 15.19 -4.84 22.97
C PHE A 195 14.52 -5.56 24.16
N PHE A 196 15.19 -6.56 24.72
CA PHE A 196 14.66 -7.36 25.83
C PHE A 196 14.90 -6.72 27.21
N ARG A 197 15.63 -5.61 27.28
CA ARG A 197 15.93 -4.94 28.54
C ARG A 197 14.67 -4.37 29.18
N GLY A 198 14.32 -4.86 30.37
CA GLY A 198 13.11 -4.47 31.11
C GLY A 198 11.84 -5.23 30.67
N ASN A 199 11.98 -6.18 29.74
CA ASN A 199 10.91 -7.10 29.33
C ASN A 199 11.51 -8.49 29.03
N GLU A 200 12.26 -9.03 29.99
CA GLU A 200 12.98 -10.30 29.83
C GLU A 200 12.03 -11.51 29.70
N GLU A 201 10.81 -11.40 30.22
CA GLU A 201 9.77 -12.42 30.07
C GLU A 201 9.41 -12.66 28.59
N SER A 202 9.59 -11.64 27.73
CA SER A 202 9.33 -11.79 26.31
C SER A 202 10.29 -12.76 25.60
N LEU A 203 11.48 -13.05 26.17
CA LEU A 203 12.41 -14.04 25.62
C LEU A 203 11.82 -15.45 25.53
N GLU A 204 10.85 -15.78 26.37
CA GLU A 204 10.16 -17.08 26.32
C GLU A 204 9.40 -17.31 24.99
N TYR A 205 9.04 -16.21 24.29
CA TYR A 205 8.36 -16.26 23.00
C TYR A 205 9.31 -16.24 21.80
N TYR A 206 10.63 -16.10 22.07
CA TYR A 206 11.66 -16.09 21.04
C TYR A 206 12.43 -17.41 21.06
N ASP A 207 13.15 -17.68 19.96
CA ASP A 207 14.01 -18.85 19.82
C ASP A 207 15.17 -18.84 20.84
N GLU A 208 15.66 -20.01 21.23
CA GLU A 208 16.79 -20.17 22.17
C GLU A 208 18.04 -19.40 21.76
N VAL A 209 18.23 -19.15 20.46
CA VAL A 209 19.31 -18.31 19.93
C VAL A 209 19.26 -16.89 20.55
N PHE A 210 18.05 -16.29 20.66
CA PHE A 210 17.93 -14.97 21.29
C PHE A 210 18.27 -14.99 22.76
N THR A 211 17.87 -16.03 23.48
CA THR A 211 18.23 -16.20 24.90
C THR A 211 19.73 -16.34 25.09
N THR A 212 20.38 -17.12 24.22
CA THR A 212 21.84 -17.30 24.26
C THR A 212 22.57 -15.98 24.01
N LEU A 213 22.19 -15.25 22.95
CA LEU A 213 22.80 -13.96 22.59
C LEU A 213 22.49 -12.86 23.61
N TYR A 214 21.32 -12.89 24.24
CA TYR A 214 21.00 -11.98 25.34
C TYR A 214 21.88 -12.23 26.57
N ASN A 215 22.12 -13.48 26.94
CA ASN A 215 23.04 -13.83 28.02
C ASN A 215 24.50 -13.42 27.72
N GLU A 216 24.91 -13.48 26.44
CA GLU A 216 26.19 -12.92 26.03
C GLU A 216 26.23 -11.40 26.16
N TYR A 217 25.17 -10.70 25.72
CA TYR A 217 25.03 -9.26 25.89
C TYR A 217 25.14 -8.84 27.36
N GLN A 218 24.51 -9.59 28.25
CA GLN A 218 24.62 -9.36 29.70
C GLN A 218 26.05 -9.46 30.23
N ARG A 219 26.87 -10.34 29.62
CA ARG A 219 28.28 -10.56 30.03
C ARG A 219 29.25 -9.56 29.42
N ASP A 220 29.14 -9.27 28.13
CA ASP A 220 30.12 -8.46 27.38
C ASP A 220 29.67 -7.02 27.11
N ASN A 221 28.40 -6.69 27.41
CA ASN A 221 27.77 -5.39 27.18
C ASN A 221 27.78 -4.94 25.71
N ILE A 222 27.96 -5.88 24.76
CA ILE A 222 27.88 -5.64 23.33
C ILE A 222 26.43 -5.89 22.88
N LYS A 223 25.68 -4.81 22.63
CA LYS A 223 24.25 -4.90 22.35
C LYS A 223 23.91 -5.46 20.95
N TRP A 224 24.74 -5.20 19.95
CA TRP A 224 24.55 -5.66 18.60
C TRP A 224 25.12 -7.07 18.43
N LYS A 225 24.27 -8.04 18.24
CA LYS A 225 24.64 -9.44 18.05
C LYS A 225 24.22 -9.94 16.68
N GLN A 226 25.10 -10.73 16.05
CA GLN A 226 24.84 -11.39 14.78
C GLN A 226 23.92 -12.59 15.02
N LEU A 227 22.80 -12.64 14.29
CA LEU A 227 21.95 -13.83 14.22
C LEU A 227 22.52 -14.84 13.21
N PRO A 228 22.24 -16.15 13.37
CA PRO A 228 22.66 -17.18 12.44
C PRO A 228 22.18 -16.88 11.02
N LEU A 229 23.08 -16.82 10.05
CA LEU A 229 22.80 -16.38 8.68
C LEU A 229 21.82 -17.32 7.97
N GLU A 230 21.90 -18.61 8.28
CA GLU A 230 21.02 -19.67 7.76
C GLU A 230 19.56 -19.54 8.24
N ARG A 231 19.30 -18.79 9.31
CA ARG A 231 17.97 -18.62 9.91
C ARG A 231 17.39 -17.24 9.74
N ILE A 232 18.04 -16.37 8.99
CA ILE A 232 17.58 -14.99 8.81
C ILE A 232 17.18 -14.72 7.36
N MET A 233 16.26 -13.76 7.21
CA MET A 233 15.86 -13.19 5.93
C MET A 233 15.98 -11.67 6.02
N CYS A 234 16.68 -11.06 5.09
CA CYS A 234 16.76 -9.61 4.97
C CYS A 234 16.41 -9.20 3.54
N ILE A 235 15.30 -8.48 3.39
CA ILE A 235 14.88 -7.93 2.09
C ILE A 235 14.94 -6.41 2.18
N LYS A 236 15.79 -5.81 1.37
CA LYS A 236 16.03 -4.37 1.37
C LYS A 236 15.58 -3.77 0.03
N ILE A 237 14.68 -2.78 0.10
CA ILE A 237 14.13 -2.15 -1.12
C ILE A 237 15.14 -1.20 -1.76
N ASP A 238 15.88 -0.45 -0.94
CA ASP A 238 16.92 0.46 -1.41
C ASP A 238 18.30 -0.17 -1.16
N PRO A 239 18.96 -0.73 -2.19
CA PRO A 239 20.25 -1.41 -2.04
C PRO A 239 21.42 -0.43 -1.90
N ASP A 240 21.27 0.85 -2.25
CA ASP A 240 22.36 1.82 -2.28
C ASP A 240 22.94 2.14 -0.90
N ASN A 241 22.09 2.10 0.13
CA ASN A 241 22.46 2.44 1.49
C ASN A 241 22.46 1.20 2.39
N LEU A 242 23.58 0.51 2.52
CA LEU A 242 23.65 -0.72 3.34
C LEU A 242 23.46 -0.45 4.84
N ASP A 243 24.02 0.66 5.35
CA ASP A 243 24.07 0.95 6.79
C ASP A 243 22.72 1.36 7.39
N TYR A 244 21.85 1.96 6.58
CA TYR A 244 20.52 2.42 7.01
C TYR A 244 19.49 2.19 5.92
N SER A 245 18.22 2.25 6.28
CA SER A 245 17.11 2.03 5.34
C SER A 245 16.12 3.16 5.46
N ILE A 246 15.79 3.76 4.32
CA ILE A 246 14.80 4.84 4.22
C ILE A 246 13.50 4.24 3.69
N PRO A 247 12.32 4.59 4.23
CA PRO A 247 11.06 4.23 3.61
C PRO A 247 11.03 4.67 2.14
N PRO A 248 10.79 3.79 1.16
CA PRO A 248 10.94 4.10 -0.27
C PRO A 248 10.07 5.27 -0.73
N LEU A 249 8.89 5.44 -0.13
CA LEU A 249 7.96 6.53 -0.43
C LEU A 249 8.19 7.79 0.43
N SER A 250 9.38 7.94 1.04
CA SER A 250 9.68 9.09 1.91
C SER A 250 9.61 10.44 1.18
N GLY A 251 9.97 10.48 -0.10
CA GLY A 251 9.85 11.68 -0.94
C GLY A 251 8.41 12.16 -1.15
N LEU A 252 7.42 11.28 -0.99
CA LEU A 252 5.99 11.61 -1.14
C LEU A 252 5.32 12.01 0.17
N MET A 253 5.96 11.76 1.32
CA MET A 253 5.34 11.97 2.63
C MET A 253 4.92 13.43 2.84
N GLU A 254 5.70 14.39 2.34
CA GLU A 254 5.35 15.82 2.44
C GLU A 254 4.06 16.15 1.70
N GLN A 255 3.88 15.58 0.51
CA GLN A 255 2.69 15.78 -0.32
C GLN A 255 1.46 15.08 0.30
N VAL A 256 1.66 13.90 0.88
CA VAL A 256 0.61 13.15 1.60
C VAL A 256 0.13 13.92 2.82
N ILE A 257 1.05 14.50 3.62
CA ILE A 257 0.71 15.36 4.77
C ILE A 257 -0.06 16.60 4.27
N SER A 258 0.43 17.23 3.19
CA SER A 258 -0.24 18.38 2.58
C SER A 258 -1.66 18.09 2.13
N LEU A 259 -1.88 16.92 1.52
CA LEU A 259 -3.20 16.49 1.08
C LEU A 259 -4.14 16.29 2.28
N THR A 260 -3.65 15.66 3.34
CA THR A 260 -4.43 15.45 4.57
C THR A 260 -4.81 16.77 5.22
N ASP A 261 -3.89 17.74 5.27
CA ASP A 261 -4.15 19.09 5.78
C ASP A 261 -5.19 19.82 4.93
N LEU A 262 -5.12 19.69 3.59
CA LEU A 262 -6.09 20.30 2.68
C LEU A 262 -7.48 19.65 2.80
N GLN A 263 -7.56 18.34 2.98
CA GLN A 263 -8.83 17.66 3.23
C GLN A 263 -9.47 18.14 4.53
N ALA A 264 -8.71 18.23 5.61
CA ALA A 264 -9.21 18.76 6.88
C ALA A 264 -9.69 20.22 6.76
N ALA A 265 -8.96 21.05 6.00
CA ALA A 265 -9.36 22.44 5.75
C ALA A 265 -10.65 22.52 4.91
N GLN A 266 -10.83 21.64 3.93
CA GLN A 266 -12.04 21.55 3.13
C GLN A 266 -13.23 21.09 3.98
N ASP A 267 -13.07 20.08 4.82
CA ASP A 267 -14.12 19.61 5.73
C ASP A 267 -14.55 20.73 6.70
N GLU A 268 -13.59 21.56 7.13
CA GLU A 268 -13.88 22.75 7.97
C GLU A 268 -14.67 23.82 7.20
N ILE A 269 -14.29 24.11 5.94
CA ILE A 269 -15.01 25.05 5.05
C ILE A 269 -16.42 24.51 4.77
N ASP A 270 -16.55 23.22 4.43
CA ASP A 270 -17.85 22.58 4.16
C ASP A 270 -18.75 22.61 5.40
N SER A 271 -18.18 22.42 6.58
CA SER A 271 -18.88 22.57 7.86
C SER A 271 -19.36 24.02 8.07
N LEU A 272 -18.48 25.00 7.85
CA LEU A 272 -18.81 26.43 7.98
C LEU A 272 -19.84 26.88 6.93
N SER A 273 -19.82 26.32 5.72
CA SER A 273 -20.76 26.67 4.66
C SER A 273 -22.22 26.35 5.01
N ASN A 274 -22.43 25.41 5.94
CA ASN A 274 -23.76 25.07 6.46
C ASN A 274 -24.28 26.06 7.49
N TYR A 275 -23.43 26.97 8.03
CA TYR A 275 -23.87 27.95 9.00
C TYR A 275 -24.38 29.21 8.33
N LYS A 276 -25.52 29.72 8.85
CA LYS A 276 -26.13 30.96 8.41
C LYS A 276 -26.39 31.85 9.61
N MET A 277 -26.14 33.12 9.44
CA MET A 277 -26.50 34.12 10.45
C MET A 277 -27.49 35.11 9.86
N VAL A 278 -28.68 35.14 10.42
CA VAL A 278 -29.76 36.04 10.01
C VAL A 278 -29.82 37.19 10.99
N TRP A 279 -29.85 38.42 10.47
CA TRP A 279 -29.95 39.63 11.28
C TRP A 279 -31.31 40.22 11.18
N GLY A 280 -31.94 40.50 12.36
CA GLY A 280 -33.14 41.30 12.47
C GLY A 280 -32.76 42.75 12.75
N LYS A 281 -33.42 43.71 12.10
CA LYS A 281 -33.20 45.12 12.30
C LYS A 281 -34.00 45.63 13.50
N LEU A 282 -33.31 46.34 14.42
CA LEU A 282 -33.95 47.10 15.48
C LEU A 282 -34.24 48.51 14.97
N ASN A 283 -35.53 48.85 14.76
CA ASN A 283 -35.90 50.16 14.32
C ASN A 283 -35.76 51.17 15.48
N THR A 284 -35.27 52.36 15.15
CA THR A 284 -35.21 53.49 16.08
C THR A 284 -36.43 54.37 15.92
N ILE A 285 -36.90 55.01 17.02
CA ILE A 285 -38.07 55.93 17.03
C ILE A 285 -37.79 57.12 16.13
N SER A 286 -38.66 57.32 15.13
CA SER A 286 -38.49 58.35 14.14
C SER A 286 -38.64 59.77 14.86
N GLY A 287 -37.53 60.53 14.74
CA GLY A 287 -37.50 61.92 15.35
C GLY A 287 -36.88 62.03 16.74
N SER A 288 -36.44 60.93 17.36
CA SER A 288 -35.64 60.96 18.59
C SER A 288 -34.24 61.49 18.32
N LYS A 289 -33.74 62.30 19.27
CA LYS A 289 -32.33 62.78 19.26
C LYS A 289 -31.35 61.76 19.85
N ASN A 290 -31.86 60.71 20.48
CA ASN A 290 -31.04 59.62 21.03
C ASN A 290 -30.95 58.49 20.07
N ILE A 291 -29.74 58.02 19.80
CA ILE A 291 -29.44 56.91 18.91
C ILE A 291 -29.94 55.58 19.50
N ASN A 292 -30.17 55.51 20.81
CA ASN A 292 -30.53 54.28 21.54
C ASN A 292 -32.05 54.21 21.83
N ASP A 293 -32.86 55.08 21.29
CA ASP A 293 -34.31 54.98 21.39
C ASP A 293 -34.86 54.03 20.34
N PHE A 294 -35.05 52.80 20.75
CA PHE A 294 -35.63 51.76 19.88
C PHE A 294 -37.17 51.75 20.00
N GLU A 295 -37.85 51.34 18.93
CA GLU A 295 -39.29 51.15 18.91
C GLU A 295 -39.77 50.01 19.82
N ILE A 296 -38.88 49.10 20.19
CA ILE A 296 -39.13 47.94 21.04
C ILE A 296 -38.18 47.98 22.24
N ASP A 297 -38.72 47.66 23.43
CA ASP A 297 -37.93 47.54 24.66
C ASP A 297 -36.87 46.43 24.47
N LEU A 298 -35.64 46.70 24.94
CA LEU A 298 -34.51 45.81 24.77
C LEU A 298 -34.72 44.44 25.44
N ASP A 299 -35.41 44.40 26.59
CA ASP A 299 -35.67 43.14 27.30
C ASP A 299 -36.67 42.27 26.50
N LEU A 300 -37.65 42.92 25.86
CA LEU A 300 -38.60 42.25 24.99
C LEU A 300 -37.94 41.77 23.71
N ALA A 301 -37.04 42.58 23.12
CA ALA A 301 -36.26 42.20 21.96
C ALA A 301 -35.35 40.96 22.23
N LEU A 302 -34.69 40.92 23.40
CA LEU A 302 -33.92 39.76 23.85
C LEU A 302 -34.78 38.51 24.03
N ALA A 303 -35.99 38.64 24.59
CA ALA A 303 -36.90 37.52 24.76
C ALA A 303 -37.36 36.92 23.41
N PHE A 304 -37.63 37.80 22.43
CA PHE A 304 -37.94 37.37 21.06
C PHE A 304 -36.73 36.69 20.38
N MET A 305 -35.54 37.28 20.49
CA MET A 305 -34.33 36.73 19.94
C MET A 305 -34.06 35.32 20.50
N LYS A 306 -34.18 35.12 21.80
CA LYS A 306 -34.02 33.84 22.45
C LYS A 306 -35.02 32.81 21.95
N LYS A 307 -36.31 33.17 21.86
CA LYS A 307 -37.33 32.26 21.32
C LYS A 307 -37.12 31.90 19.86
N ILE A 308 -36.62 32.83 19.04
CA ILE A 308 -36.30 32.57 17.64
C ILE A 308 -35.10 31.63 17.56
N ASN A 309 -34.03 31.88 18.33
CA ASN A 309 -32.87 30.98 18.37
C ASN A 309 -33.22 29.57 18.85
N ASP A 310 -34.12 29.44 19.85
CA ASP A 310 -34.60 28.17 20.35
C ASP A 310 -35.44 27.37 19.30
N ALA A 311 -36.02 28.09 18.32
CA ALA A 311 -36.83 27.50 17.27
C ALA A 311 -36.08 27.24 15.95
N LEU A 312 -34.90 27.82 15.78
CA LEU A 312 -34.05 27.63 14.59
C LEU A 312 -33.22 26.35 14.70
N PRO A 313 -32.87 25.74 13.57
CA PRO A 313 -31.90 24.66 13.56
C PRO A 313 -30.54 25.09 14.14
N ASP A 314 -29.77 24.15 14.70
CA ASP A 314 -28.48 24.41 15.37
C ASP A 314 -27.44 25.12 14.47
N ASN A 315 -27.63 25.09 13.16
CA ASN A 315 -26.73 25.69 12.18
C ASN A 315 -27.19 27.11 11.73
N VAL A 316 -28.27 27.64 12.29
CA VAL A 316 -28.79 28.99 11.95
C VAL A 316 -28.83 29.82 13.19
N GLY A 317 -28.04 30.92 13.22
CA GLY A 317 -28.06 31.90 14.28
C GLY A 317 -28.92 33.09 13.91
N TYR A 318 -29.58 33.69 14.91
CA TYR A 318 -30.35 34.93 14.77
C TYR A 318 -29.82 35.98 15.72
N GLY A 319 -29.47 37.14 15.18
CA GLY A 319 -29.04 38.30 15.94
C GLY A 319 -29.93 39.52 15.64
N LEU A 320 -29.94 40.51 16.54
CA LEU A 320 -30.61 41.79 16.36
C LEU A 320 -29.59 42.91 16.25
N SER A 321 -29.74 43.79 15.27
CA SER A 321 -28.83 44.93 15.08
C SER A 321 -29.60 46.21 14.78
N PRO A 322 -29.18 47.39 15.32
CA PRO A 322 -29.70 48.68 14.90
C PRO A 322 -29.20 49.08 13.51
N LEU A 323 -28.16 48.42 13.01
CA LEU A 323 -27.63 48.62 11.67
C LEU A 323 -28.35 47.67 10.69
N ASP A 324 -28.41 48.12 9.43
CA ASP A 324 -28.91 47.29 8.35
C ASP A 324 -27.79 46.29 7.97
N LEU A 325 -27.90 45.07 8.44
CA LEU A 325 -26.95 44.01 8.17
C LEU A 325 -27.61 42.98 7.28
N ASP A 326 -26.92 42.61 6.23
CA ASP A 326 -27.33 41.49 5.40
C ASP A 326 -27.10 40.15 6.09
N THR A 327 -27.84 39.14 5.66
CA THR A 327 -27.64 37.78 6.12
C THR A 327 -26.21 37.34 5.75
N ILE A 328 -25.44 36.90 6.73
CA ILE A 328 -24.11 36.35 6.52
C ILE A 328 -24.31 34.86 6.19
N GLU A 329 -24.04 34.50 4.94
CA GLU A 329 -23.93 33.15 4.49
C GLU A 329 -22.43 32.89 4.21
N PHE A 330 -21.88 31.90 4.85
CA PHE A 330 -20.53 31.42 4.54
C PHE A 330 -20.59 30.56 3.26
N LYS A 331 -20.88 31.23 2.12
CA LYS A 331 -20.89 30.54 0.83
C LYS A 331 -19.47 30.18 0.45
N ASP A 332 -19.33 28.95 -0.01
CA ASP A 332 -18.14 28.50 -0.74
C ASP A 332 -17.98 29.43 -1.96
N ASN A 333 -16.98 30.32 -1.89
CA ASN A 333 -16.68 31.23 -2.97
C ASN A 333 -16.04 30.41 -4.10
N ASP A 334 -16.85 30.05 -5.07
CA ASP A 334 -16.48 29.51 -6.37
C ASP A 334 -16.00 28.04 -6.42
N ALA A 335 -16.55 27.32 -7.38
CA ALA A 335 -16.12 26.04 -7.94
C ALA A 335 -14.61 25.90 -8.25
N SER A 336 -13.78 26.91 -7.91
CA SER A 336 -12.33 26.90 -8.00
C SER A 336 -11.65 26.11 -6.88
N ASP A 337 -12.26 25.99 -5.69
CA ASP A 337 -11.62 25.33 -4.55
C ASP A 337 -11.73 23.81 -4.61
N THR A 338 -12.76 23.24 -5.20
CA THR A 338 -12.80 21.82 -5.58
C THR A 338 -11.65 21.44 -6.52
N ASN A 339 -11.13 22.41 -7.25
CA ASN A 339 -9.99 22.25 -8.15
C ASN A 339 -8.65 22.15 -7.41
N VAL A 340 -8.52 22.72 -6.20
CA VAL A 340 -7.27 22.69 -5.40
C VAL A 340 -7.03 21.30 -4.83
N LEU A 341 -8.04 20.67 -4.23
CA LEU A 341 -7.94 19.31 -3.70
C LEU A 341 -7.70 18.29 -4.83
N SER A 342 -8.47 18.40 -5.93
CA SER A 342 -8.31 17.55 -7.11
C SER A 342 -6.92 17.71 -7.73
N LYS A 343 -6.40 18.94 -7.77
CA LYS A 343 -5.05 19.24 -8.28
C LYS A 343 -3.97 18.72 -7.35
N ALA A 344 -4.15 18.82 -6.02
CA ALA A 344 -3.23 18.26 -5.04
C ALA A 344 -3.19 16.73 -5.14
N TYR A 345 -4.33 16.10 -5.34
CA TYR A 345 -4.44 14.66 -5.60
C TYR A 345 -3.70 14.26 -6.89
N SER A 346 -3.94 14.96 -7.99
CA SER A 346 -3.25 14.73 -9.26
C SER A 346 -1.74 14.89 -9.12
N ASN A 347 -1.29 15.96 -8.45
CA ASN A 347 0.13 16.20 -8.22
C ASN A 347 0.79 15.11 -7.37
N LEU A 348 0.12 14.59 -6.34
CA LEU A 348 0.62 13.49 -5.53
C LEU A 348 0.80 12.22 -6.35
N ILE A 349 -0.18 11.90 -7.19
CA ILE A 349 -0.16 10.74 -8.07
C ILE A 349 0.94 10.87 -9.14
N GLU A 350 1.08 12.08 -9.72
CA GLU A 350 2.13 12.36 -10.71
C GLU A 350 3.53 12.29 -10.10
N ALA A 351 3.70 12.80 -8.89
CA ALA A 351 4.99 12.77 -8.20
C ALA A 351 5.45 11.35 -7.82
N ASN A 352 4.49 10.44 -7.62
CA ASN A 352 4.80 9.02 -7.38
C ASN A 352 5.19 8.27 -8.67
N GLY A 353 5.11 8.92 -9.84
CA GLY A 353 5.26 8.22 -11.12
C GLY A 353 4.14 7.21 -11.40
N SER A 354 3.20 7.06 -10.47
CA SER A 354 2.10 6.09 -10.55
C SER A 354 0.97 6.62 -11.43
N ILE A 355 1.16 6.52 -12.72
CA ILE A 355 0.11 6.80 -13.71
C ILE A 355 -1.13 5.92 -13.49
N VAL A 356 -0.96 4.76 -12.85
CA VAL A 356 -2.03 3.80 -12.54
C VAL A 356 -3.17 4.39 -11.72
N LEU A 357 -2.87 5.36 -10.87
CA LEU A 357 -3.87 6.01 -10.01
C LEU A 357 -4.52 7.23 -10.69
N ASN A 358 -3.98 7.71 -11.80
CA ASN A 358 -4.45 8.91 -12.49
C ASN A 358 -5.20 8.60 -13.79
N SER A 359 -6.40 8.01 -13.64
CA SER A 359 -7.25 7.64 -14.79
C SER A 359 -7.69 8.83 -15.67
N ASN A 360 -7.68 10.05 -15.13
CA ASN A 360 -8.22 11.24 -15.83
C ASN A 360 -7.27 11.83 -16.87
N ARG A 361 -5.96 11.53 -16.84
CA ARG A 361 -4.96 12.04 -17.78
C ARG A 361 -4.49 11.02 -18.83
N ILE A 362 -4.91 9.77 -18.69
CA ILE A 362 -4.49 8.72 -19.60
C ILE A 362 -5.41 8.71 -20.81
N THR A 363 -4.98 9.39 -21.83
CA THR A 363 -5.67 9.43 -23.14
C THR A 363 -5.29 8.27 -24.05
N ASN A 364 -4.23 7.51 -23.70
CA ASN A 364 -3.71 6.43 -24.53
C ASN A 364 -3.46 5.16 -23.68
N SER A 365 -4.11 4.07 -24.05
CA SER A 365 -4.00 2.76 -23.38
C SER A 365 -2.57 2.21 -23.38
N THR A 366 -1.79 2.48 -24.43
CA THR A 366 -0.39 2.02 -24.55
C THR A 366 0.51 2.70 -23.54
N SER A 367 0.40 4.02 -23.37
CA SER A 367 1.20 4.77 -22.38
C SER A 367 0.86 4.33 -20.96
N PHE A 368 -0.42 4.05 -20.69
CA PHE A 368 -0.85 3.48 -19.40
C PHE A 368 -0.20 2.13 -19.14
N LYS A 369 -0.26 1.22 -20.13
CA LYS A 369 0.31 -0.12 -20.01
C LYS A 369 1.82 -0.07 -19.76
N LEU A 370 2.55 0.81 -20.43
CA LEU A 370 4.00 0.98 -20.26
C LEU A 370 4.35 1.52 -18.85
N ALA A 371 3.61 2.52 -18.38
CA ALA A 371 3.85 3.08 -17.07
C ALA A 371 3.48 2.09 -15.95
N MET A 372 2.39 1.35 -16.11
CA MET A 372 2.01 0.26 -15.20
C MET A 372 3.09 -0.81 -15.16
N LYS A 373 3.67 -1.15 -16.32
CA LYS A 373 4.75 -2.12 -16.42
C LYS A 373 5.98 -1.67 -15.63
N ALA A 374 6.42 -0.43 -15.82
CA ALA A 374 7.56 0.13 -15.08
C ALA A 374 7.34 0.12 -13.55
N GLU A 375 6.14 0.49 -13.09
CA GLU A 375 5.78 0.44 -11.67
C GLU A 375 5.79 -0.99 -11.09
N CYS A 376 5.34 -1.95 -11.89
CA CYS A 376 5.35 -3.36 -11.50
C CYS A 376 6.78 -3.93 -11.50
N GLU A 377 7.61 -3.59 -12.47
CA GLU A 377 9.01 -4.00 -12.54
C GLU A 377 9.80 -3.48 -11.33
N ASP A 378 9.64 -2.21 -10.96
CA ASP A 378 10.22 -1.64 -9.76
C ASP A 378 9.75 -2.39 -8.49
N ALA A 379 8.45 -2.70 -8.40
CA ALA A 379 7.91 -3.44 -7.27
C ALA A 379 8.34 -4.92 -7.20
N MET A 380 8.72 -5.51 -8.33
CA MET A 380 9.23 -6.89 -8.43
C MET A 380 10.75 -7.00 -8.18
N ALA A 381 11.49 -5.90 -8.19
CA ALA A 381 12.95 -5.91 -8.00
C ALA A 381 13.44 -6.73 -6.78
N PRO A 382 12.76 -6.73 -5.61
CA PRO A 382 13.15 -7.54 -4.47
C PRO A 382 13.05 -9.05 -4.68
N THR A 383 12.42 -9.54 -5.76
CA THR A 383 12.32 -10.98 -6.08
C THR A 383 13.70 -11.62 -6.23
N THR A 384 14.68 -10.89 -6.76
CA THR A 384 16.06 -11.36 -6.88
C THR A 384 16.67 -11.68 -5.50
N GLN A 385 16.45 -10.81 -4.50
CA GLN A 385 16.92 -11.04 -3.13
C GLN A 385 16.19 -12.23 -2.49
N LEU A 386 14.89 -12.37 -2.76
CA LEU A 386 14.10 -13.48 -2.27
C LEU A 386 14.59 -14.83 -2.85
N ASN A 387 14.88 -14.88 -4.16
CA ASN A 387 15.41 -16.07 -4.82
C ASN A 387 16.83 -16.41 -4.32
N ALA A 388 17.69 -15.41 -4.12
CA ALA A 388 19.00 -15.61 -3.51
C ALA A 388 18.89 -16.17 -2.09
N TRP A 389 17.98 -15.61 -1.28
CA TRP A 389 17.70 -16.12 0.06
C TRP A 389 17.17 -17.56 0.04
N LEU A 390 16.23 -17.89 -0.85
CA LEU A 390 15.66 -19.24 -0.95
C LEU A 390 16.75 -20.25 -1.30
N LYS A 391 17.59 -19.93 -2.29
CA LYS A 391 18.73 -20.77 -2.68
C LYS A 391 19.69 -20.99 -1.51
N PHE A 392 20.03 -19.93 -0.78
CA PHE A 392 20.87 -19.99 0.40
C PHE A 392 20.24 -20.86 1.49
N TYR A 393 18.96 -20.63 1.81
CA TYR A 393 18.21 -21.35 2.83
C TYR A 393 18.17 -22.86 2.53
N LEU A 394 17.84 -23.25 1.30
CA LEU A 394 17.79 -24.64 0.87
C LEU A 394 19.16 -25.32 0.95
N LYS A 395 20.21 -24.60 0.56
CA LYS A 395 21.58 -25.13 0.61
C LYS A 395 22.05 -25.40 2.04
N TYR A 396 21.90 -24.42 2.95
CA TYR A 396 22.50 -24.52 4.29
C TYR A 396 21.63 -25.27 5.30
N ASN A 397 20.31 -25.24 5.18
CA ASN A 397 19.42 -25.97 6.10
C ASN A 397 19.04 -27.36 5.61
N HIS A 398 19.01 -27.57 4.29
CA HIS A 398 18.52 -28.83 3.70
C HIS A 398 19.54 -29.53 2.80
N ASN A 399 20.78 -29.02 2.69
CA ASN A 399 21.85 -29.55 1.87
C ASN A 399 21.46 -29.79 0.39
N VAL A 400 20.66 -28.84 -0.16
CA VAL A 400 20.25 -28.90 -1.57
C VAL A 400 21.32 -28.23 -2.42
N GLU A 401 21.91 -28.99 -3.36
CA GLU A 401 22.98 -28.50 -4.23
C GLU A 401 22.64 -28.60 -5.71
N THR A 402 21.80 -29.58 -6.09
CA THR A 402 21.56 -29.91 -7.51
C THR A 402 20.28 -29.28 -8.05
N ILE A 403 19.38 -28.78 -7.20
CA ILE A 403 18.10 -28.21 -7.61
C ILE A 403 18.05 -26.71 -7.28
N VAL A 404 17.65 -25.91 -8.25
CA VAL A 404 17.35 -24.49 -8.08
C VAL A 404 15.85 -24.29 -8.09
N VAL A 405 15.36 -23.46 -7.17
CA VAL A 405 13.97 -23.01 -7.13
C VAL A 405 13.95 -21.50 -7.25
N GLU A 406 13.08 -21.00 -8.12
CA GLU A 406 12.92 -19.57 -8.36
C GLU A 406 11.46 -19.18 -8.37
N TYR A 407 11.14 -18.14 -7.59
CA TYR A 407 9.87 -17.43 -7.72
C TYR A 407 9.91 -16.53 -8.94
N SER A 408 8.79 -16.46 -9.65
CA SER A 408 8.65 -15.63 -10.83
C SER A 408 8.86 -14.14 -10.52
N ASP A 409 9.59 -13.48 -11.37
CA ASP A 409 9.77 -12.02 -11.40
C ASP A 409 8.71 -11.31 -12.26
N ILE A 410 7.71 -12.03 -12.74
CA ILE A 410 6.63 -11.51 -13.56
C ILE A 410 5.48 -11.03 -12.67
N SER A 411 5.10 -9.75 -12.85
CA SER A 411 3.96 -9.19 -12.14
C SER A 411 2.65 -9.90 -12.51
N PRO A 412 1.76 -10.15 -11.54
CA PRO A 412 0.43 -10.72 -11.80
C PRO A 412 -0.41 -9.94 -12.82
N TYR A 413 -0.15 -8.64 -13.01
CA TYR A 413 -0.86 -7.79 -13.97
C TYR A 413 -0.46 -8.02 -15.43
N PHE A 414 0.72 -8.62 -15.67
CA PHE A 414 1.25 -8.89 -17.01
C PHE A 414 1.39 -10.38 -17.31
N MET A 415 0.88 -11.23 -16.43
CA MET A 415 0.96 -12.67 -16.55
C MET A 415 0.36 -13.17 -17.88
N ASP A 416 -0.78 -12.62 -18.29
CA ASP A 416 -1.46 -13.03 -19.54
C ASP A 416 -0.60 -12.70 -20.78
N ASP A 417 0.04 -11.52 -20.81
CA ASP A 417 0.95 -11.14 -21.91
C ASP A 417 2.16 -12.07 -21.98
N GLU A 418 2.68 -12.49 -20.83
CA GLU A 418 3.82 -13.42 -20.77
C GLU A 418 3.41 -14.84 -21.12
N ILE A 419 2.24 -15.30 -20.69
CA ILE A 419 1.69 -16.62 -21.12
C ILE A 419 1.58 -16.67 -22.63
N GLU A 420 1.11 -15.62 -23.31
CA GLU A 420 1.03 -15.57 -24.76
C GLU A 420 2.41 -15.68 -25.42
N LYS A 421 3.42 -14.96 -24.90
CA LYS A 421 4.80 -15.04 -25.41
C LYS A 421 5.40 -16.43 -25.20
N TYR A 422 5.29 -16.98 -23.99
CA TYR A 422 5.81 -18.31 -23.66
C TYR A 422 5.13 -19.41 -24.49
N THR A 423 3.82 -19.27 -24.75
CA THR A 423 3.11 -20.22 -25.63
C THR A 423 3.68 -20.21 -27.06
N LYS A 424 3.99 -19.01 -27.60
CA LYS A 424 4.64 -18.90 -28.91
C LYS A 424 6.05 -19.51 -28.91
N LEU A 425 6.82 -19.28 -27.84
CA LEU A 425 8.18 -19.83 -27.70
C LEU A 425 8.15 -21.37 -27.52
N ALA A 426 7.18 -21.90 -26.78
CA ALA A 426 6.96 -23.33 -26.66
C ALA A 426 6.63 -23.96 -28.02
N GLY A 427 5.86 -23.26 -28.86
CA GLY A 427 5.58 -23.66 -30.24
C GLY A 427 6.83 -23.74 -31.14
N LEU A 428 7.90 -23.01 -30.80
CA LEU A 428 9.19 -23.05 -31.46
C LEU A 428 10.13 -24.16 -30.91
N GLY A 429 9.68 -24.96 -29.93
CA GLY A 429 10.41 -26.08 -29.35
C GLY A 429 11.30 -25.72 -28.15
N LEU A 430 11.20 -24.51 -27.59
CA LEU A 430 11.93 -24.17 -26.38
C LEU A 430 11.41 -24.95 -25.15
N PRO A 431 12.29 -25.42 -24.23
CA PRO A 431 11.92 -26.27 -23.10
C PRO A 431 11.35 -25.49 -21.93
N ILE A 432 10.24 -24.76 -22.13
CA ILE A 432 9.62 -23.86 -21.16
C ILE A 432 8.23 -24.33 -20.68
N LYS A 433 7.89 -25.61 -20.87
CA LYS A 433 6.57 -26.15 -20.48
C LYS A 433 6.30 -26.02 -18.98
N THR A 434 7.33 -26.26 -18.15
CA THR A 434 7.21 -26.20 -16.69
C THR A 434 6.98 -24.77 -16.19
N GLU A 435 7.68 -23.80 -16.78
CA GLU A 435 7.51 -22.39 -16.48
C GLU A 435 6.12 -21.89 -16.92
N LEU A 436 5.68 -22.28 -18.12
CA LEU A 436 4.34 -21.95 -18.60
C LEU A 436 3.25 -22.54 -17.68
N ALA A 437 3.42 -23.78 -17.21
CA ALA A 437 2.52 -24.38 -16.22
C ALA A 437 2.51 -23.59 -14.90
N ALA A 438 3.68 -23.16 -14.43
CA ALA A 438 3.80 -22.35 -13.22
C ALA A 438 3.06 -21.00 -13.36
N MET A 439 3.12 -20.33 -14.52
CA MET A 439 2.41 -19.08 -14.78
C MET A 439 0.88 -19.21 -14.64
N VAL A 440 0.31 -20.35 -15.02
CA VAL A 440 -1.11 -20.66 -14.79
C VAL A 440 -1.39 -21.20 -13.38
N ARG A 441 -0.48 -20.96 -12.42
CA ARG A 441 -0.55 -21.39 -11.02
C ARG A 441 -0.55 -22.92 -10.84
N ALA A 442 0.03 -23.62 -11.78
CA ALA A 442 0.32 -25.04 -11.68
C ALA A 442 1.79 -25.22 -11.27
N ASN A 443 2.09 -24.97 -9.99
CA ASN A 443 3.44 -25.20 -9.46
C ASN A 443 3.89 -26.66 -9.69
N PRO A 444 5.19 -26.99 -9.59
CA PRO A 444 5.70 -28.30 -9.94
C PRO A 444 4.97 -29.48 -9.28
N GLN A 445 4.66 -29.36 -7.98
CA GLN A 445 3.92 -30.42 -7.26
C GLN A 445 2.50 -30.59 -7.79
N LYS A 446 1.77 -29.48 -8.03
CA LYS A 446 0.43 -29.52 -8.61
C LYS A 446 0.46 -30.10 -10.02
N SER A 447 1.45 -29.71 -10.84
CA SER A 447 1.60 -30.21 -12.20
C SER A 447 1.83 -31.71 -12.22
N MET A 448 2.72 -32.23 -11.36
CA MET A 448 2.98 -33.67 -11.23
C MET A 448 1.74 -34.43 -10.74
N GLY A 449 1.08 -33.91 -9.69
CA GLY A 449 -0.13 -34.51 -9.14
C GLY A 449 -1.29 -34.54 -10.13
N MET A 450 -1.51 -33.44 -10.86
CA MET A 450 -2.55 -33.36 -11.89
C MET A 450 -2.25 -34.29 -13.07
N ASN A 451 -0.97 -34.34 -13.53
CA ASN A 451 -0.60 -35.24 -14.58
C ASN A 451 -0.81 -36.71 -14.17
N TYR A 452 -0.41 -37.10 -12.96
CA TYR A 452 -0.64 -38.45 -12.44
C TYR A 452 -2.14 -38.76 -12.32
N LEU A 453 -2.95 -37.84 -11.83
CA LEU A 453 -4.38 -37.97 -11.73
C LEU A 453 -5.02 -38.19 -13.10
N GLU A 454 -4.70 -37.32 -14.06
CA GLU A 454 -5.29 -37.31 -15.40
C GLU A 454 -4.86 -38.54 -16.23
N GLN A 455 -3.56 -38.86 -16.22
CA GLN A 455 -3.03 -39.93 -17.05
C GLN A 455 -3.23 -41.34 -16.44
N ASN A 456 -3.00 -41.49 -15.12
CA ASN A 456 -2.95 -42.80 -14.49
C ASN A 456 -4.25 -43.19 -13.78
N LEU A 457 -4.89 -42.25 -13.06
CA LEU A 457 -6.09 -42.55 -12.27
C LEU A 457 -7.37 -42.36 -13.08
N LEU A 458 -7.53 -41.20 -13.71
CA LEU A 458 -8.71 -40.89 -14.51
C LEU A 458 -8.62 -41.40 -15.95
N LYS A 459 -7.42 -41.68 -16.42
CA LYS A 459 -7.14 -42.16 -17.80
C LYS A 459 -7.81 -41.26 -18.85
N LEU A 460 -7.69 -39.94 -18.67
CA LEU A 460 -8.17 -38.98 -19.65
C LEU A 460 -7.36 -39.12 -20.92
N GLY A 461 -8.04 -39.22 -22.07
CA GLY A 461 -7.38 -39.48 -23.35
C GLY A 461 -7.43 -40.97 -23.79
N THR A 462 -8.06 -41.83 -22.99
CA THR A 462 -8.45 -43.20 -23.42
C THR A 462 -9.91 -43.19 -23.85
N ASP A 463 -10.41 -44.31 -24.43
CA ASP A 463 -11.73 -44.44 -25.07
C ASP A 463 -12.93 -44.07 -24.20
N ASN A 464 -12.75 -43.85 -22.88
CA ASN A 464 -13.84 -43.56 -21.96
C ASN A 464 -14.07 -42.05 -21.73
N TRP A 465 -13.20 -41.19 -22.24
CA TRP A 465 -13.34 -39.73 -22.03
C TRP A 465 -13.27 -38.99 -23.36
N ILE A 466 -13.98 -37.86 -23.42
CA ILE A 466 -13.93 -36.93 -24.57
C ILE A 466 -12.48 -36.42 -24.69
N ASN A 467 -11.82 -36.71 -25.80
CA ASN A 467 -10.51 -36.19 -26.09
C ASN A 467 -10.52 -34.67 -26.00
N PRO A 468 -9.58 -34.05 -25.27
CA PRO A 468 -9.45 -32.60 -25.28
C PRO A 468 -9.26 -32.12 -26.72
N LEU A 469 -9.76 -30.92 -27.01
CA LEU A 469 -9.61 -30.28 -28.32
C LEU A 469 -8.11 -30.27 -28.69
N VAL A 470 -7.72 -31.17 -29.54
CA VAL A 470 -6.36 -31.21 -30.13
C VAL A 470 -6.35 -30.10 -31.17
N SER A 471 -5.44 -29.11 -31.02
CA SER A 471 -5.24 -28.11 -32.06
C SER A 471 -4.84 -28.87 -33.34
N THR A 472 -5.38 -28.47 -34.47
CA THR A 472 -5.10 -29.05 -35.79
C THR A 472 -3.63 -29.12 -36.18
N ASN A 473 -2.74 -28.48 -35.40
CA ASN A 473 -1.29 -28.43 -35.57
C ASN A 473 -0.51 -29.48 -34.72
N THR A 474 -1.19 -30.28 -33.91
CA THR A 474 -0.62 -31.37 -33.12
C THR A 474 -1.18 -32.71 -33.53
N GLN A 475 -1.24 -32.98 -34.81
CA GLN A 475 -1.26 -34.38 -35.24
C GLN A 475 0.12 -34.92 -34.98
N SER A 476 0.27 -35.66 -33.85
CA SER A 476 1.38 -36.62 -33.72
C SER A 476 1.38 -37.47 -34.99
N ALA A 477 2.51 -37.55 -35.66
CA ALA A 477 2.77 -38.52 -36.68
C ALA A 477 2.63 -39.89 -36.06
N THR A 478 1.41 -40.38 -35.92
CA THR A 478 1.14 -41.78 -36.01
C THR A 478 1.42 -42.11 -37.48
N GLU A 479 2.39 -42.97 -37.74
CA GLU A 479 2.65 -43.56 -39.03
C GLU A 479 1.33 -44.08 -39.61
N SER A 480 0.61 -43.22 -40.31
CA SER A 480 -0.36 -43.62 -41.30
C SER A 480 0.31 -43.35 -42.64
N GLU A 481 0.64 -44.42 -43.33
CA GLU A 481 1.11 -44.39 -44.71
C GLU A 481 0.11 -43.80 -45.72
N ASP A 482 -0.99 -43.21 -45.22
CA ASP A 482 -2.03 -42.59 -46.07
C ASP A 482 -2.01 -41.08 -45.90
N GLY A 483 -1.30 -40.42 -46.81
CA GLY A 483 -1.55 -39.02 -47.14
C GLY A 483 -3.05 -38.78 -47.52
N ALA A 484 -3.52 -37.56 -47.53
CA ALA A 484 -4.87 -37.20 -47.95
C ALA A 484 -5.24 -38.02 -49.21
N PRO A 485 -6.44 -38.63 -49.26
CA PRO A 485 -6.83 -39.47 -50.37
C PRO A 485 -6.61 -38.70 -51.67
N LYS A 486 -5.78 -39.33 -52.55
CA LYS A 486 -5.46 -38.70 -53.85
C LYS A 486 -6.77 -38.48 -54.58
N LYS A 487 -7.01 -37.24 -54.96
CA LYS A 487 -8.16 -36.87 -55.79
C LYS A 487 -8.12 -37.70 -57.08
N SER A 488 -9.28 -38.17 -57.50
CA SER A 488 -9.39 -38.88 -58.77
C SER A 488 -9.08 -37.97 -59.94
N GLU A 489 -8.66 -38.47 -61.07
CA GLU A 489 -8.28 -37.71 -62.26
C GLU A 489 -9.37 -36.71 -62.72
N GLY A 490 -10.61 -36.98 -62.41
CA GLY A 490 -11.71 -36.08 -62.74
C GLY A 490 -11.96 -34.94 -61.78
N GLU A 491 -11.22 -34.88 -60.66
CA GLU A 491 -11.34 -33.89 -59.63
C GLU A 491 -10.11 -32.93 -59.56
N LEU A 492 -9.11 -33.15 -60.42
CA LEU A 492 -7.95 -32.33 -60.55
C LEU A 492 -8.15 -31.28 -61.67
N SER A 493 -7.71 -30.06 -61.48
CA SER A 493 -7.58 -29.06 -62.53
C SER A 493 -6.44 -29.44 -63.48
N ASP A 494 -6.44 -28.91 -64.72
CA ASP A 494 -5.41 -29.18 -65.70
C ASP A 494 -3.99 -28.94 -65.22
N GLU A 495 -3.80 -27.88 -64.40
CA GLU A 495 -2.53 -27.58 -63.70
C GLU A 495 -2.13 -28.64 -62.65
N GLY A 496 -3.12 -29.19 -61.93
CA GLY A 496 -2.87 -30.25 -60.95
C GLY A 496 -2.60 -31.62 -61.55
N LEU A 497 -2.99 -31.83 -62.83
CA LEU A 497 -2.61 -33.02 -63.64
C LEU A 497 -1.17 -32.91 -64.13
N GLU A 498 -0.74 -31.76 -64.59
CA GLU A 498 0.66 -31.48 -65.00
C GLU A 498 1.65 -31.65 -63.87
N ASP A 499 1.38 -31.14 -62.66
CA ASP A 499 2.24 -31.29 -61.48
C ASP A 499 2.39 -32.74 -61.03
N ARG A 500 1.33 -33.53 -61.12
CA ARG A 500 1.38 -34.97 -60.76
C ARG A 500 2.17 -35.79 -61.77
N ASP A 501 2.17 -35.41 -63.02
CA ASP A 501 2.92 -36.13 -64.07
C ASP A 501 4.43 -35.73 -64.09
N LEU A 502 4.79 -34.57 -63.51
CA LEU A 502 6.18 -34.18 -63.24
C LEU A 502 6.79 -35.01 -62.12
N ASP A 503 6.05 -35.31 -61.05
CA ASP A 503 6.50 -36.17 -59.91
C ASP A 503 6.69 -37.66 -60.32
N LYS A 504 6.19 -38.11 -61.41
CA LYS A 504 6.40 -39.49 -61.90
C LYS A 504 7.68 -39.70 -62.71
N ASN A 505 8.40 -38.60 -63.03
CA ASN A 505 9.60 -38.62 -63.87
C ASN A 505 10.90 -38.25 -63.13
N GLU A 506 10.84 -38.10 -61.77
CA GLU A 506 11.99 -38.13 -60.88
C GLU A 506 12.01 -39.43 -60.06
#